data_d76b0365eca2ff4d2f5fae1d611875b9
#
_entry.id   d76b0365eca2ff4d2f5fae1d611875b9
#
_cell.length_a   1.000
_cell.length_b   1.000
_cell.length_c   1.000
_cell.angle_alpha   90.00
_cell.angle_beta   90.00
_cell.angle_gamma   90.00
#
_symmetry.space_group_name_H-M   'P 1'
#
loop_
_entity.id
_entity.type
_entity.pdbx_description
1 polymer ?
#
loop_
_entity_poly.entity_id
_entity_poly.type
_entity_poly.pdbx_seq_one_letter_code
_entity_poly.pdbx_strand_id
1 'polypeptide(L)'
;MHAFDVLGDPVRRRVLELLVAGEQSSGEITAVIREEFGISQPGVSQHLRVLREAGFVTVRVDGPRRQYSLLTEPLQEVDAWLAQFRSFWGQRLDALGTELARGKRERRRREEAARKAGRAEDDDDNDVSGAAAG
;
A
#
# COMPACT_ATOMS: atom_id res chain seq x y z
N MET A 1 5.63 25.64 8.53
CA MET A 1 4.52 24.66 8.51
C MET A 1 5.07 23.29 8.86
N HIS A 2 4.45 22.61 9.80
CA HIS A 2 4.88 21.30 10.26
C HIS A 2 4.65 20.23 9.15
N ALA A 3 5.46 19.16 9.15
CA ALA A 3 5.36 18.09 8.16
C ALA A 3 3.94 17.52 8.01
N PHE A 4 3.24 17.32 9.11
CA PHE A 4 1.85 16.82 9.10
C PHE A 4 0.86 17.78 8.47
N ASP A 5 1.06 19.08 8.64
CA ASP A 5 0.22 20.10 8.00
C ASP A 5 0.39 20.05 6.48
N VAL A 6 1.61 19.88 6.01
CA VAL A 6 1.91 19.73 4.59
C VAL A 6 1.24 18.48 4.02
N LEU A 7 1.39 17.36 4.69
CA LEU A 7 0.82 16.07 4.26
C LEU A 7 -0.70 15.98 4.45
N GLY A 8 -1.29 16.94 5.17
CA GLY A 8 -2.74 17.00 5.33
C GLY A 8 -3.52 17.34 4.04
N ASP A 9 -2.85 17.87 3.04
CA ASP A 9 -3.47 18.24 1.76
C ASP A 9 -3.27 17.14 0.70
N PRO A 10 -4.34 16.66 0.05
CA PRO A 10 -4.25 15.58 -0.94
C PRO A 10 -3.48 15.98 -2.19
N VAL A 11 -3.52 17.24 -2.61
CA VAL A 11 -2.77 17.71 -3.79
C VAL A 11 -1.27 17.65 -3.49
N ARG A 12 -0.84 18.12 -2.32
CA ARG A 12 0.56 18.07 -1.93
C ARG A 12 1.08 16.63 -1.81
N ARG A 13 0.29 15.72 -1.24
CA ARG A 13 0.64 14.30 -1.22
C ARG A 13 0.82 13.74 -2.62
N ARG A 14 -0.08 14.09 -3.53
CA ARG A 14 0.00 13.61 -4.92
C ARG A 14 1.26 14.11 -5.63
N VAL A 15 1.64 15.36 -5.42
CA VAL A 15 2.90 15.92 -5.96
C VAL A 15 4.10 15.10 -5.47
N LEU A 16 4.16 14.80 -4.19
CA LEU A 16 5.25 13.99 -3.63
C LEU A 16 5.28 12.58 -4.26
N GLU A 17 4.13 11.96 -4.47
CA GLU A 17 4.02 10.66 -5.13
C GLU A 17 4.58 10.70 -6.57
N LEU A 18 4.30 11.76 -7.31
CA LEU A 18 4.82 11.95 -8.66
C LEU A 18 6.35 12.02 -8.67
N LEU A 19 6.96 12.57 -7.62
CA LEU A 19 8.40 12.75 -7.51
C LEU A 19 9.16 11.50 -7.03
N VAL A 20 8.45 10.49 -6.54
CA VAL A 20 9.07 9.22 -6.12
C VAL A 20 9.82 8.55 -7.26
N ALA A 21 9.29 8.62 -8.49
CA ALA A 21 9.91 8.05 -9.68
C ALA A 21 11.15 8.81 -10.16
N GLY A 22 11.33 10.06 -9.72
CA GLY A 22 12.44 10.90 -10.10
C GLY A 22 12.05 12.36 -10.28
N GLU A 23 13.02 13.16 -10.71
CA GLU A 23 12.87 14.59 -10.97
C GLU A 23 11.80 14.86 -12.04
N GLN A 24 10.96 15.87 -11.81
CA GLN A 24 9.96 16.32 -12.76
C GLN A 24 9.94 17.85 -12.87
N SER A 25 9.61 18.36 -14.07
CA SER A 25 9.45 19.78 -14.28
C SER A 25 8.15 20.29 -13.66
N SER A 26 8.12 21.58 -13.35
CA SER A 26 6.89 22.23 -12.86
C SER A 26 5.72 22.09 -13.86
N GLY A 27 6.01 22.11 -15.17
CA GLY A 27 5.01 21.91 -16.23
C GLY A 27 4.41 20.51 -16.22
N GLU A 28 5.25 19.48 -16.07
CA GLU A 28 4.81 18.08 -15.96
C GLU A 28 3.92 17.86 -14.73
N ILE A 29 4.35 18.37 -13.58
CA ILE A 29 3.57 18.30 -12.34
C ILE A 29 2.24 19.02 -12.49
N THR A 30 2.26 20.24 -13.01
CA THR A 30 1.06 21.07 -13.22
C THR A 30 0.05 20.38 -14.12
N ALA A 31 0.49 19.77 -15.22
CA ALA A 31 -0.39 19.06 -16.14
C ALA A 31 -1.15 17.93 -15.46
N VAL A 32 -0.47 17.10 -14.69
CA VAL A 32 -1.09 15.98 -13.98
C VAL A 32 -2.06 16.46 -12.90
N ILE A 33 -1.63 17.42 -12.08
CA ILE A 33 -2.45 17.92 -10.96
C ILE A 33 -3.70 18.64 -11.46
N ARG A 34 -3.60 19.43 -12.50
CA ARG A 34 -4.77 20.10 -13.10
C ARG A 34 -5.78 19.11 -13.65
N GLU A 35 -5.32 18.06 -14.29
CA GLU A 35 -6.18 17.00 -14.80
C GLU A 35 -6.89 16.24 -13.68
N GLU A 36 -6.15 15.84 -12.64
CA GLU A 36 -6.69 15.03 -11.56
C GLU A 36 -7.58 15.81 -10.58
N PHE A 37 -7.22 17.06 -10.26
CA PHE A 37 -7.88 17.83 -9.19
C PHE A 37 -8.70 19.02 -9.70
N GLY A 38 -8.55 19.42 -10.96
CA GLY A 38 -9.31 20.53 -11.54
C GLY A 38 -8.96 21.90 -10.97
N ILE A 39 -7.80 22.06 -10.36
CA ILE A 39 -7.33 23.35 -9.82
C ILE A 39 -6.56 24.15 -10.85
N SER A 40 -6.47 25.46 -10.64
CA SER A 40 -5.76 26.36 -11.54
C SER A 40 -4.24 26.23 -11.44
N GLN A 41 -3.53 26.72 -12.46
CA GLN A 41 -2.07 26.79 -12.43
C GLN A 41 -1.53 27.58 -11.24
N PRO A 42 -2.06 28.76 -10.86
CA PRO A 42 -1.65 29.43 -9.63
C PRO A 42 -1.88 28.59 -8.37
N GLY A 43 -2.94 27.78 -8.33
CA GLY A 43 -3.19 26.84 -7.24
C GLY A 43 -2.11 25.77 -7.13
N VAL A 44 -1.67 25.20 -8.26
CA VAL A 44 -0.56 24.25 -8.27
C VAL A 44 0.74 24.92 -7.80
N SER A 45 1.03 26.10 -8.32
CA SER A 45 2.22 26.87 -7.93
C SER A 45 2.26 27.15 -6.43
N GLN A 46 1.11 27.45 -5.82
CA GLN A 46 0.98 27.65 -4.38
C GLN A 46 1.35 26.39 -3.60
N HIS A 47 0.87 25.21 -4.01
CA HIS A 47 1.21 23.94 -3.39
C HIS A 47 2.70 23.61 -3.53
N LEU A 48 3.29 23.84 -4.69
CA LEU A 48 4.72 23.64 -4.92
C LEU A 48 5.57 24.54 -4.03
N ARG A 49 5.14 25.78 -3.85
CA ARG A 49 5.80 26.75 -2.95
C ARG A 49 5.78 26.27 -1.50
N VAL A 50 4.64 25.80 -1.02
CA VAL A 50 4.51 25.25 0.35
C VAL A 50 5.44 24.06 0.53
N LEU A 51 5.48 23.14 -0.42
CA LEU A 51 6.36 21.98 -0.38
C LEU A 51 7.84 22.37 -0.34
N ARG A 52 8.21 23.38 -1.10
CA ARG A 52 9.58 23.90 -1.13
C ARG A 52 9.96 24.58 0.20
N GLU A 53 9.11 25.47 0.70
CA GLU A 53 9.35 26.18 1.95
C GLU A 53 9.41 25.23 3.16
N ALA A 54 8.64 24.16 3.13
CA ALA A 54 8.63 23.14 4.18
C ALA A 54 9.76 22.09 4.04
N GLY A 55 10.59 22.18 3.00
CA GLY A 55 11.73 21.30 2.81
C GLY A 55 11.42 19.91 2.28
N PHE A 56 10.23 19.69 1.69
CA PHE A 56 9.86 18.42 1.05
C PHE A 56 10.40 18.26 -0.36
N VAL A 57 10.69 19.36 -1.03
CA VAL A 57 11.22 19.36 -2.39
C VAL A 57 12.33 20.38 -2.53
N THR A 58 13.24 20.12 -3.45
CA THR A 58 14.25 21.07 -3.92
C THR A 58 14.00 21.38 -5.39
N VAL A 59 14.46 22.54 -5.85
CA VAL A 59 14.27 23.04 -7.21
C VAL A 59 15.61 23.30 -7.85
N ARG A 60 15.80 22.78 -9.04
CA ARG A 60 16.97 23.03 -9.90
C ARG A 60 16.50 23.77 -11.13
N VAL A 61 17.13 24.88 -11.45
CA VAL A 61 16.86 25.61 -12.70
C VAL A 61 17.63 24.98 -13.85
N ASP A 62 16.91 24.59 -14.90
CA ASP A 62 17.46 23.97 -16.09
C ASP A 62 16.92 24.72 -17.33
N GLY A 63 17.64 25.78 -17.74
CA GLY A 63 17.19 26.68 -18.79
C GLY A 63 15.86 27.36 -18.41
N PRO A 64 14.83 27.27 -19.27
CA PRO A 64 13.52 27.84 -18.96
C PRO A 64 12.68 26.98 -18.00
N ARG A 65 13.19 25.80 -17.60
CA ARG A 65 12.47 24.84 -16.77
C ARG A 65 12.96 24.86 -15.34
N ARG A 66 12.03 24.59 -14.42
CA ARG A 66 12.33 24.30 -13.02
C ARG A 66 12.07 22.85 -12.77
N GLN A 67 13.12 22.15 -12.33
CA GLN A 67 13.07 20.71 -12.02
C GLN A 67 12.93 20.52 -10.53
N TYR A 68 11.91 19.78 -10.10
CA TYR A 68 11.61 19.48 -8.73
C TYR A 68 12.08 18.08 -8.37
N SER A 69 12.74 17.94 -7.24
CA SER A 69 13.19 16.65 -6.70
C SER A 69 12.75 16.50 -5.25
N LEU A 70 12.46 15.27 -4.86
CA LEU A 70 12.02 14.94 -3.52
C LEU A 70 13.18 15.04 -2.52
N LEU A 71 12.92 15.68 -1.39
CA LEU A 71 13.78 15.65 -0.21
C LEU A 71 13.15 14.70 0.81
N THR A 72 13.94 13.79 1.37
CA THR A 72 13.44 12.71 2.22
C THR A 72 13.40 13.07 3.71
N GLU A 73 14.10 14.10 4.15
CA GLU A 73 14.24 14.45 5.57
C GLU A 73 12.90 14.64 6.30
N PRO A 74 11.94 15.45 5.79
CA PRO A 74 10.66 15.59 6.47
C PRO A 74 9.84 14.30 6.49
N LEU A 75 9.97 13.46 5.45
CA LEU A 75 9.31 12.16 5.38
C LEU A 75 9.92 11.18 6.39
N GLN A 76 11.22 11.27 6.64
CA GLN A 76 11.90 10.47 7.66
C GLN A 76 11.41 10.86 9.07
N GLU A 77 11.14 12.14 9.32
CA GLU A 77 10.54 12.60 10.58
C GLU A 77 9.15 11.99 10.80
N VAL A 78 8.32 11.97 9.76
CA VAL A 78 6.99 11.33 9.80
C VAL A 78 7.13 9.84 10.06
N ASP A 79 8.06 9.18 9.38
CA ASP A 79 8.34 7.75 9.54
C ASP A 79 8.79 7.44 10.98
N ALA A 80 9.69 8.24 11.55
CA ALA A 80 10.14 8.09 12.92
C ALA A 80 8.99 8.25 13.93
N TRP A 81 8.08 9.19 13.69
CA TRP A 81 6.90 9.37 14.52
C TRP A 81 5.98 8.15 14.44
N LEU A 82 5.74 7.63 13.25
CA LEU A 82 4.94 6.43 13.02
C LEU A 82 5.55 5.18 13.66
N ALA A 83 6.88 5.12 13.78
CA ALA A 83 7.58 3.98 14.36
C ALA A 83 7.12 3.66 15.79
N GLN A 84 6.70 4.65 16.57
CA GLN A 84 6.15 4.48 17.91
C GLN A 84 4.92 3.57 17.92
N PHE A 85 4.15 3.60 16.85
CA PHE A 85 2.89 2.89 16.73
C PHE A 85 3.02 1.55 15.99
N ARG A 86 4.14 1.33 15.30
CA ARG A 86 4.35 0.11 14.49
C ARG A 86 4.31 -1.16 15.32
N SER A 87 4.93 -1.15 16.49
CA SER A 87 4.89 -2.30 17.39
C SER A 87 3.47 -2.64 17.82
N PHE A 88 2.65 -1.62 18.02
CA PHE A 88 1.26 -1.78 18.44
C PHE A 88 0.39 -2.43 17.34
N TRP A 89 0.37 -1.87 16.13
CA TRP A 89 -0.41 -2.47 15.05
C TRP A 89 0.25 -3.71 14.45
N GLY A 90 1.59 -3.80 14.48
CA GLY A 90 2.33 -4.97 14.05
C GLY A 90 1.96 -6.22 14.85
N GLN A 91 1.87 -6.11 16.18
CA GLN A 91 1.41 -7.18 17.05
C GLN A 91 -0.02 -7.62 16.72
N ARG A 92 -0.92 -6.68 16.45
CA ARG A 92 -2.30 -6.98 16.06
C ARG A 92 -2.38 -7.70 14.72
N LEU A 93 -1.61 -7.26 13.73
CA LEU A 93 -1.54 -7.90 12.42
C LEU A 93 -0.95 -9.31 12.51
N ASP A 94 0.07 -9.50 13.32
CA ASP A 94 0.66 -10.81 13.58
C ASP A 94 -0.33 -11.75 14.26
N ALA A 95 -1.08 -11.27 15.25
CA ALA A 95 -2.14 -12.04 15.90
C ALA A 95 -3.23 -12.46 14.92
N LEU A 96 -3.71 -11.54 14.06
CA LEU A 96 -4.68 -11.83 13.02
C LEU A 96 -4.14 -12.85 12.00
N GLY A 97 -2.89 -12.70 11.59
CA GLY A 97 -2.22 -13.64 10.71
C GLY A 97 -2.14 -15.05 11.28
N THR A 98 -1.85 -15.16 12.59
CA THR A 98 -1.82 -16.43 13.30
C THR A 98 -3.18 -17.08 13.39
N GLU A 99 -4.23 -16.32 13.69
CA GLU A 99 -5.61 -16.81 13.72
C GLU A 99 -6.09 -17.27 12.36
N LEU A 100 -5.79 -16.52 11.30
CA LEU A 100 -6.13 -16.91 9.94
C LEU A 100 -5.41 -18.20 9.51
N ALA A 101 -4.14 -18.33 9.85
CA ALA A 101 -3.37 -19.55 9.59
C ALA A 101 -3.93 -20.75 10.33
N ARG A 102 -4.35 -20.56 11.59
CA ARG A 102 -5.00 -21.61 12.39
C ARG A 102 -6.34 -22.02 11.75
N GLY A 103 -7.17 -21.08 11.36
CA GLY A 103 -8.43 -21.33 10.68
C GLY A 103 -8.27 -22.10 9.36
N LYS A 104 -7.26 -21.77 8.56
CA LYS A 104 -6.91 -22.51 7.34
C LYS A 104 -6.48 -23.96 7.63
N ARG A 105 -5.67 -24.18 8.67
CA ARG A 105 -5.27 -25.52 9.09
C ARG A 105 -6.45 -26.38 9.54
N GLU A 106 -7.35 -25.81 10.30
CA GLU A 106 -8.56 -26.50 10.75
C GLU A 106 -9.46 -26.88 9.56
N ARG A 107 -9.63 -26.00 8.60
CA ARG A 107 -10.37 -26.32 7.36
C ARG A 107 -9.74 -27.45 6.59
N ARG A 108 -8.43 -27.44 6.41
CA ARG A 108 -7.70 -28.52 5.74
C ARG A 108 -7.90 -29.86 6.44
N ARG A 109 -7.83 -29.89 7.77
CA ARG A 109 -8.07 -31.10 8.56
C ARG A 109 -9.49 -31.65 8.38
N ARG A 110 -10.48 -30.75 8.34
CA ARG A 110 -11.87 -31.14 8.08
C ARG A 110 -12.07 -31.69 6.68
N GLU A 111 -11.48 -31.06 5.67
CA GLU A 111 -11.53 -31.52 4.28
C GLU A 111 -10.85 -32.87 4.10
N GLU A 112 -9.70 -33.09 4.71
CA GLU A 112 -8.99 -34.38 4.69
C GLU A 112 -9.79 -35.48 5.37
N ALA A 113 -10.39 -35.19 6.53
CA ALA A 113 -11.25 -36.14 7.24
C ALA A 113 -12.48 -36.51 6.40
N ALA A 114 -13.11 -35.55 5.74
CA ALA A 114 -14.23 -35.77 4.85
C ALA A 114 -13.85 -36.63 3.63
N ARG A 115 -12.66 -36.42 3.04
CA ARG A 115 -12.14 -37.24 1.95
C ARG A 115 -11.87 -38.67 2.37
N LYS A 116 -11.29 -38.87 3.56
CA LYS A 116 -11.04 -40.24 4.11
C LYS A 116 -12.32 -40.97 4.38
N ALA A 117 -13.34 -40.31 4.92
CA ALA A 117 -14.67 -40.90 5.14
C ALA A 117 -15.33 -41.31 3.84
N GLY A 118 -15.29 -40.48 2.79
CA GLY A 118 -15.81 -40.79 1.48
C GLY A 118 -15.10 -41.97 0.80
N ARG A 119 -13.80 -42.11 0.95
CA ARG A 119 -13.02 -43.27 0.43
C ARG A 119 -13.36 -44.57 1.14
N ALA A 120 -13.59 -44.53 2.44
CA ALA A 120 -13.95 -45.73 3.20
C ALA A 120 -15.33 -46.27 2.75
N GLU A 121 -16.27 -45.42 2.45
CA GLU A 121 -17.59 -45.80 1.93
C GLU A 121 -17.50 -46.40 0.51
N ASP A 122 -16.69 -45.84 -0.36
CA ASP A 122 -16.46 -46.36 -1.72
C ASP A 122 -15.76 -47.72 -1.75
N ASP A 123 -14.82 -47.97 -0.84
CA ASP A 123 -14.13 -49.24 -0.71
C ASP A 123 -15.02 -50.36 -0.16
N ASP A 124 -15.99 -50.02 0.70
CA ASP A 124 -16.94 -50.96 1.27
C ASP A 124 -17.99 -51.40 0.25
N ASP A 125 -18.46 -50.46 -0.59
CA ASP A 125 -19.39 -50.79 -1.70
C ASP A 125 -18.75 -51.66 -2.79
N ASN A 126 -17.45 -51.51 -3.03
CA ASN A 126 -16.74 -52.32 -4.03
C ASN A 126 -16.47 -53.76 -3.56
N ASP A 127 -16.32 -53.96 -2.26
CA ASP A 127 -16.09 -55.30 -1.67
C ASP A 127 -17.38 -56.15 -1.68
N VAL A 128 -18.55 -55.54 -1.48
CA VAL A 128 -19.86 -56.16 -1.57
C VAL A 128 -20.20 -56.61 -3.01
N SER A 129 -19.78 -55.81 -4.02
CA SER A 129 -20.00 -56.15 -5.45
C SER A 129 -19.12 -57.32 -5.90
N GLY A 130 -17.96 -57.52 -5.32
CA GLY A 130 -17.05 -58.66 -5.64
C GLY A 130 -17.51 -60.03 -5.11
N ALA A 131 -18.33 -60.05 -4.06
CA ALA A 131 -18.82 -61.27 -3.44
C ALA A 131 -20.03 -61.89 -4.15
N ALA A 132 -20.71 -61.16 -5.03
CA ALA A 132 -21.89 -61.63 -5.76
C ALA A 132 -21.59 -62.29 -7.11
N ALA A 133 -20.32 -62.40 -7.53
CA ALA A 133 -19.89 -62.95 -8.83
C ALA A 133 -19.25 -64.35 -8.73
N GLY A 134 -19.38 -65.03 -7.56
CA GLY A 134 -18.87 -66.35 -7.31
C GLY A 134 -19.89 -67.48 -7.55
#